data_d49b5d92bf5d40fa988949a70f5a328f
#
_entry.id   d49b5d92bf5d40fa988949a70f5a328f
#
_cell.length_a   1.000
_cell.length_b   1.000
_cell.length_c   1.000
_cell.angle_alpha   90.00
_cell.angle_beta   90.00
_cell.angle_gamma   90.00
#
_symmetry.space_group_name_H-M   'P 1'
#
loop_
_entity.id
_entity.type
_entity.pdbx_description
1 polymer ?
#
loop_
_entity_poly.entity_id
_entity_poly.type
_entity_poly.pdbx_seq_one_letter_code
_entity_poly.pdbx_strand_id
1 'polypeptide(L)'
;MKTKYKILIHIAFWIYILNQMLYPLYISKTEDFFFTNLLETLVLNFINFYVIYFSLPVFLGYKNKLKSVALGVVLILLLSVFKYYAELYFWKYLMHSPPKVMEWVPYWFSNNLRLSIVYSIYALLIKLAIDWYESQKFKAELILQKQASELALLRSQVNPHFLFNTLNNIYSLVYQKSDDAPAAVMKLSGIMR
;
A
#
# COMPACT_ATOMS: atom_id res chain seq x y z
N MET A 1 6.03 -1.26 -4.22
CA MET A 1 6.56 0.15 -4.22
C MET A 1 7.86 0.17 -3.44
N LYS A 2 8.92 0.89 -3.89
CA LYS A 2 10.14 1.01 -3.07
C LYS A 2 9.80 1.71 -1.75
N THR A 3 10.38 1.28 -0.65
CA THR A 3 10.12 1.80 0.71
C THR A 3 10.19 3.32 0.79
N LYS A 4 11.13 3.94 0.04
CA LYS A 4 11.27 5.39 -0.04
C LYS A 4 10.00 6.13 -0.49
N TYR A 5 9.23 5.58 -1.43
CA TYR A 5 8.00 6.22 -1.91
C TYR A 5 6.85 6.10 -0.89
N LYS A 6 6.79 5.00 -0.12
CA LYS A 6 5.83 4.88 0.99
C LYS A 6 6.10 5.96 2.04
N ILE A 7 7.36 6.12 2.44
CA ILE A 7 7.78 7.16 3.39
C ILE A 7 7.43 8.56 2.85
N LEU A 8 7.67 8.81 1.56
CA LEU A 8 7.40 10.10 0.93
C LEU A 8 5.91 10.46 0.94
N ILE A 9 5.01 9.48 0.73
CA ILE A 9 3.56 9.68 0.83
C ILE A 9 3.17 10.09 2.26
N HIS A 10 3.70 9.39 3.28
CA HIS A 10 3.43 9.74 4.67
C HIS A 10 3.97 11.13 5.04
N ILE A 11 5.19 11.47 4.60
CA ILE A 11 5.78 12.80 4.82
C ILE A 11 4.91 13.88 4.15
N ALA A 12 4.54 13.70 2.88
CA ALA A 12 3.71 14.66 2.15
C ALA A 12 2.34 14.85 2.83
N PHE A 13 1.72 13.75 3.29
CA PHE A 13 0.48 13.81 4.06
C PHE A 13 0.63 14.65 5.34
N TRP A 14 1.67 14.40 6.14
CA TRP A 14 1.87 15.13 7.39
C TRP A 14 2.28 16.59 7.17
N ILE A 15 3.05 16.89 6.11
CA ILE A 15 3.32 18.28 5.70
C ILE A 15 2.01 19.00 5.34
N TYR A 16 1.12 18.36 4.62
CA TYR A 16 -0.21 18.91 4.30
C TYR A 16 -1.02 19.18 5.57
N ILE A 17 -1.07 18.25 6.51
CA ILE A 17 -1.78 18.42 7.79
C ILE A 17 -1.17 19.57 8.61
N LEU A 18 0.15 19.65 8.71
CA LEU A 18 0.84 20.76 9.37
C LEU A 18 0.49 22.11 8.75
N ASN A 19 0.45 22.20 7.43
CA ASN A 19 0.07 23.44 6.75
C ASN A 19 -1.38 23.85 7.07
N GLN A 20 -2.32 22.90 7.12
CA GLN A 20 -3.71 23.18 7.51
C GLN A 20 -3.80 23.64 8.99
N MET A 21 -2.93 23.15 9.86
CA MET A 21 -2.85 23.57 11.25
C MET A 21 -2.27 24.98 11.42
N LEU A 22 -1.25 25.33 10.64
CA LEU A 22 -0.57 26.63 10.74
C LEU A 22 -1.46 27.80 10.24
N TYR A 23 -2.37 27.53 9.32
CA TYR A 23 -3.25 28.55 8.76
C TYR A 23 -4.17 29.23 9.81
N PRO A 24 -4.90 28.50 10.68
CA PRO A 24 -5.67 29.09 11.78
C PRO A 24 -4.81 29.84 12.81
N LEU A 25 -3.57 29.35 13.07
CA LEU A 25 -2.63 30.01 13.98
C LEU A 25 -2.24 31.41 13.52
N TYR A 26 -2.02 31.56 12.22
CA TYR A 26 -1.73 32.87 11.63
C TYR A 26 -2.88 33.87 11.85
N ILE A 27 -4.12 33.37 11.95
CA ILE A 27 -5.32 34.22 12.14
C ILE A 27 -5.59 34.50 13.63
N SER A 28 -5.52 33.48 14.52
CA SER A 28 -5.99 33.58 15.92
C SER A 28 -5.02 34.26 16.85
N LYS A 29 -3.70 34.18 16.62
CA LYS A 29 -2.61 34.79 17.41
C LYS A 29 -2.63 34.48 18.93
N THR A 30 -3.32 33.44 19.37
CA THR A 30 -3.39 33.05 20.80
C THR A 30 -2.50 31.84 21.09
N GLU A 31 -1.70 31.92 22.17
CA GLU A 31 -0.80 30.84 22.59
C GLU A 31 -1.56 29.56 22.95
N ASP A 32 -2.68 29.68 23.67
CA ASP A 32 -3.51 28.54 24.05
C ASP A 32 -4.01 27.75 22.84
N PHE A 33 -4.39 28.44 21.78
CA PHE A 33 -4.82 27.82 20.53
C PHE A 33 -3.67 27.07 19.87
N PHE A 34 -2.44 27.58 19.96
CA PHE A 34 -1.24 26.93 19.42
C PHE A 34 -0.97 25.60 20.13
N PHE A 35 -0.87 25.61 21.46
CA PHE A 35 -0.53 24.40 22.23
C PHE A 35 -1.60 23.31 22.10
N THR A 36 -2.89 23.68 22.08
CA THR A 36 -3.98 22.72 21.90
C THR A 36 -3.90 22.03 20.54
N ASN A 37 -3.74 22.82 19.48
CA ASN A 37 -3.65 22.24 18.13
C ASN A 37 -2.36 21.45 17.92
N LEU A 38 -1.25 21.85 18.54
CA LEU A 38 0.01 21.12 18.49
C LEU A 38 -0.13 19.74 19.12
N LEU A 39 -0.65 19.66 20.35
CA LEU A 39 -0.86 18.39 21.05
C LEU A 39 -1.84 17.50 20.29
N GLU A 40 -3.00 18.05 19.93
CA GLU A 40 -4.06 17.29 19.27
C GLU A 40 -3.60 16.78 17.89
N THR A 41 -3.05 17.65 17.07
CA THR A 41 -2.72 17.30 15.67
C THR A 41 -1.43 16.50 15.57
N LEU A 42 -0.35 16.93 16.23
CA LEU A 42 0.96 16.29 16.05
C LEU A 42 1.13 15.03 16.90
N VAL A 43 0.50 14.95 18.06
CA VAL A 43 0.68 13.79 18.93
C VAL A 43 -0.51 12.85 18.85
N LEU A 44 -1.69 13.32 19.23
CA LEU A 44 -2.83 12.43 19.41
C LEU A 44 -3.41 11.93 18.07
N ASN A 45 -3.52 12.79 17.06
CA ASN A 45 -3.99 12.37 15.76
C ASN A 45 -2.93 11.57 14.98
N PHE A 46 -1.62 11.82 15.20
CA PHE A 46 -0.55 10.99 14.69
C PHE A 46 -0.65 9.56 15.24
N ILE A 47 -0.81 9.40 16.55
CA ILE A 47 -1.00 8.10 17.19
C ILE A 47 -2.25 7.42 16.62
N ASN A 48 -3.40 8.12 16.58
CA ASN A 48 -4.64 7.60 16.02
C ASN A 48 -4.48 7.09 14.58
N PHE A 49 -3.87 7.90 13.72
CA PHE A 49 -3.61 7.54 12.32
C PHE A 49 -2.79 6.25 12.21
N TYR A 50 -1.65 6.16 12.92
CA TYR A 50 -0.78 4.99 12.78
C TYR A 50 -1.31 3.74 13.47
N VAL A 51 -2.04 3.87 14.59
CA VAL A 51 -2.71 2.72 15.21
C VAL A 51 -3.72 2.12 14.24
N ILE A 52 -4.54 2.93 13.57
CA ILE A 52 -5.48 2.45 12.54
C ILE A 52 -4.73 1.89 11.33
N TYR A 53 -3.74 2.60 10.80
CA TYR A 53 -2.98 2.19 9.64
C TYR A 53 -2.34 0.80 9.80
N PHE A 54 -1.74 0.52 10.95
CA PHE A 54 -1.10 -0.77 11.21
C PHE A 54 -2.08 -1.87 11.65
N SER A 55 -3.24 -1.53 12.22
CA SER A 55 -4.27 -2.51 12.58
C SER A 55 -5.09 -2.99 11.37
N LEU A 56 -5.17 -2.21 10.31
CA LEU A 56 -5.96 -2.51 9.10
C LEU A 56 -5.69 -3.89 8.48
N PRO A 57 -4.43 -4.34 8.28
CA PRO A 57 -4.17 -5.67 7.71
C PRO A 57 -4.76 -6.79 8.57
N VAL A 58 -4.74 -6.63 9.91
CA VAL A 58 -5.32 -7.59 10.84
C VAL A 58 -6.84 -7.63 10.65
N PHE A 59 -7.51 -6.47 10.63
CA PHE A 59 -8.96 -6.40 10.45
C PHE A 59 -9.41 -6.93 9.09
N LEU A 60 -8.72 -6.56 8.01
CA LEU A 60 -9.03 -7.03 6.66
C LEU A 60 -8.80 -8.53 6.49
N GLY A 61 -7.90 -9.14 7.28
CA GLY A 61 -7.62 -10.57 7.31
C GLY A 61 -8.74 -11.43 7.93
N TYR A 62 -9.68 -10.85 8.69
CA TYR A 62 -10.78 -11.62 9.27
C TYR A 62 -11.74 -12.14 8.19
N LYS A 63 -12.08 -13.45 8.29
CA LYS A 63 -13.08 -14.06 7.41
C LYS A 63 -14.45 -13.42 7.58
N ASN A 64 -14.82 -13.10 8.82
CA ASN A 64 -16.08 -12.45 9.14
C ASN A 64 -15.94 -10.92 9.05
N LYS A 65 -16.45 -10.34 7.96
CA LYS A 65 -16.36 -8.90 7.69
C LYS A 65 -17.11 -8.05 8.71
N LEU A 66 -18.21 -8.57 9.27
CA LEU A 66 -18.96 -7.87 10.33
C LEU A 66 -18.10 -7.71 11.60
N LYS A 67 -17.41 -8.79 12.02
CA LYS A 67 -16.46 -8.70 13.15
C LYS A 67 -15.32 -7.72 12.88
N SER A 68 -14.80 -7.70 11.66
CA SER A 68 -13.76 -6.74 11.25
C SER A 68 -14.23 -5.29 11.42
N VAL A 69 -15.40 -4.95 10.92
CA VAL A 69 -15.99 -3.61 11.04
C VAL A 69 -16.25 -3.27 12.51
N ALA A 70 -16.85 -4.18 13.27
CA ALA A 70 -17.15 -3.97 14.68
C ALA A 70 -15.88 -3.69 15.50
N LEU A 71 -14.80 -4.47 15.27
CA LEU A 71 -13.50 -4.23 15.93
C LEU A 71 -12.90 -2.87 15.55
N GLY A 72 -13.01 -2.47 14.28
CA GLY A 72 -12.57 -1.14 13.83
C GLY A 72 -13.33 -0.01 14.52
N VAL A 73 -14.65 -0.11 14.63
CA VAL A 73 -15.49 0.86 15.35
C VAL A 73 -15.11 0.93 16.83
N VAL A 74 -14.96 -0.23 17.49
CA VAL A 74 -14.53 -0.28 18.90
C VAL A 74 -13.18 0.38 19.08
N LEU A 75 -12.21 0.13 18.18
CA LEU A 75 -10.90 0.75 18.26
C LEU A 75 -10.96 2.28 18.11
N ILE A 76 -11.77 2.80 17.18
CA ILE A 76 -11.98 4.25 17.02
C ILE A 76 -12.58 4.87 18.27
N LEU A 77 -13.57 4.22 18.90
CA LEU A 77 -14.16 4.69 20.14
C LEU A 77 -13.14 4.70 21.28
N LEU A 78 -12.34 3.64 21.44
CA LEU A 78 -11.29 3.58 22.46
C LEU A 78 -10.23 4.68 22.26
N LEU A 79 -9.82 4.92 21.02
CA LEU A 79 -8.88 5.99 20.70
C LEU A 79 -9.49 7.38 20.98
N SER A 80 -10.79 7.58 20.75
CA SER A 80 -11.48 8.84 21.06
C SER A 80 -11.55 9.08 22.57
N VAL A 81 -11.82 8.04 23.35
CA VAL A 81 -11.80 8.10 24.82
C VAL A 81 -10.39 8.39 25.32
N PHE A 82 -9.39 7.69 24.79
CA PHE A 82 -7.99 7.93 25.14
C PHE A 82 -7.57 9.38 24.87
N LYS A 83 -7.88 9.91 23.68
CA LYS A 83 -7.60 11.31 23.32
C LYS A 83 -8.24 12.29 24.31
N TYR A 84 -9.53 12.11 24.62
CA TYR A 84 -10.25 12.94 25.55
C TYR A 84 -9.53 13.02 26.91
N TYR A 85 -9.16 11.87 27.51
CA TYR A 85 -8.47 11.84 28.79
C TYR A 85 -7.03 12.37 28.70
N ALA A 86 -6.33 12.15 27.60
CA ALA A 86 -4.99 12.68 27.38
C ALA A 86 -4.99 14.22 27.32
N GLU A 87 -5.95 14.82 26.62
CA GLU A 87 -6.13 16.27 26.58
C GLU A 87 -6.53 16.84 27.95
N LEU A 88 -7.47 16.19 28.64
CA LEU A 88 -7.88 16.59 29.99
C LEU A 88 -6.68 16.58 30.94
N TYR A 89 -5.85 15.54 30.90
CA TYR A 89 -4.62 15.44 31.68
C TYR A 89 -3.65 16.56 31.37
N PHE A 90 -3.40 16.82 30.08
CA PHE A 90 -2.50 17.88 29.61
C PHE A 90 -2.92 19.25 30.15
N TRP A 91 -4.18 19.62 29.96
CA TRP A 91 -4.69 20.92 30.42
C TRP A 91 -4.69 21.06 31.94
N LYS A 92 -5.11 20.03 32.65
CA LYS A 92 -5.21 20.07 34.10
C LYS A 92 -3.86 20.13 34.82
N TYR A 93 -2.87 19.33 34.34
CA TYR A 93 -1.61 19.12 35.07
C TYR A 93 -0.40 19.82 34.46
N LEU A 94 -0.38 20.09 33.17
CA LEU A 94 0.74 20.77 32.51
C LEU A 94 0.46 22.26 32.30
N MET A 95 -0.74 22.63 31.86
CA MET A 95 -1.07 24.02 31.58
C MET A 95 -1.73 24.74 32.77
N HIS A 96 -2.17 24.01 33.79
CA HIS A 96 -2.80 24.52 35.04
C HIS A 96 -4.06 25.38 34.81
N SER A 97 -4.60 25.40 33.59
CA SER A 97 -5.75 26.24 33.24
C SER A 97 -6.56 25.58 32.11
N PRO A 98 -7.44 24.62 32.46
CA PRO A 98 -8.31 24.02 31.44
C PRO A 98 -9.21 25.08 30.81
N PRO A 99 -9.33 25.12 29.47
CA PRO A 99 -10.24 26.07 28.82
C PRO A 99 -11.67 25.81 29.28
N LYS A 100 -12.45 26.87 29.50
CA LYS A 100 -13.87 26.77 29.91
C LYS A 100 -14.73 25.88 29.04
N VAL A 101 -14.35 25.75 27.74
CA VAL A 101 -15.02 24.84 26.78
C VAL A 101 -14.87 23.36 27.16
N MET A 102 -13.82 22.99 27.93
CA MET A 102 -13.62 21.62 28.42
C MET A 102 -14.65 21.22 29.51
N GLU A 103 -15.30 22.19 30.17
CA GLU A 103 -16.37 21.92 31.13
C GLU A 103 -17.59 21.29 30.41
N TRP A 104 -17.74 21.50 29.12
CA TRP A 104 -18.82 20.91 28.35
C TRP A 104 -18.40 19.59 27.67
N VAL A 105 -18.36 18.56 28.48
CA VAL A 105 -17.94 17.19 28.13
C VAL A 105 -18.53 16.68 26.80
N PRO A 106 -19.84 16.83 26.49
CA PRO A 106 -20.40 16.33 25.24
C PRO A 106 -19.78 16.97 23.99
N TYR A 107 -19.50 18.27 24.02
CA TYR A 107 -18.89 18.98 22.89
C TYR A 107 -17.45 18.51 22.67
N TRP A 108 -16.66 18.43 23.72
CA TRP A 108 -15.25 18.05 23.64
C TRP A 108 -15.07 16.60 23.19
N PHE A 109 -15.89 15.70 23.73
CA PHE A 109 -15.89 14.29 23.30
C PHE A 109 -16.32 14.14 21.84
N SER A 110 -17.38 14.86 21.38
CA SER A 110 -17.83 14.80 19.99
C SER A 110 -16.78 15.32 19.02
N ASN A 111 -16.00 16.36 19.38
CA ASN A 111 -14.89 16.85 18.58
C ASN A 111 -13.79 15.78 18.44
N ASN A 112 -13.38 15.16 19.57
CA ASN A 112 -12.38 14.08 19.57
C ASN A 112 -12.82 12.87 18.75
N LEU A 113 -14.09 12.49 18.85
CA LEU A 113 -14.67 11.41 18.04
C LEU A 113 -14.66 11.76 16.55
N ARG A 114 -15.09 12.96 16.19
CA ARG A 114 -15.07 13.44 14.78
C ARG A 114 -13.67 13.40 14.21
N LEU A 115 -12.67 13.90 14.91
CA LEU A 115 -11.29 13.90 14.45
C LEU A 115 -10.72 12.48 14.37
N SER A 116 -11.03 11.61 15.33
CA SER A 116 -10.63 10.21 15.28
C SER A 116 -11.19 9.49 14.05
N ILE A 117 -12.44 9.76 13.68
CA ILE A 117 -13.05 9.23 12.46
C ILE A 117 -12.33 9.75 11.21
N VAL A 118 -12.10 11.07 11.13
CA VAL A 118 -11.45 11.69 9.97
C VAL A 118 -10.04 11.13 9.74
N TYR A 119 -9.21 11.06 10.78
CA TYR A 119 -7.85 10.51 10.66
C TYR A 119 -7.85 9.00 10.39
N SER A 120 -8.86 8.27 10.90
CA SER A 120 -9.03 6.86 10.56
C SER A 120 -9.38 6.66 9.08
N ILE A 121 -10.22 7.55 8.51
CA ILE A 121 -10.52 7.53 7.07
C ILE A 121 -9.26 7.83 6.26
N TYR A 122 -8.46 8.83 6.62
CA TYR A 122 -7.19 9.10 5.95
C TYR A 122 -6.23 7.90 6.01
N ALA A 123 -6.09 7.27 7.18
CA ALA A 123 -5.27 6.07 7.34
C ALA A 123 -5.74 4.93 6.43
N LEU A 124 -7.06 4.71 6.37
CA LEU A 124 -7.68 3.71 5.50
C LEU A 124 -7.40 4.00 4.02
N LEU A 125 -7.65 5.22 3.56
CA LEU A 125 -7.47 5.60 2.16
C LEU A 125 -6.01 5.48 1.72
N ILE A 126 -5.06 5.96 2.53
CA ILE A 126 -3.62 5.85 2.22
C ILE A 126 -3.19 4.39 2.19
N LYS A 127 -3.64 3.59 3.16
CA LYS A 127 -3.31 2.15 3.22
C LYS A 127 -3.87 1.41 2.01
N LEU A 128 -5.14 1.60 1.69
CA LEU A 128 -5.77 0.97 0.52
C LEU A 128 -5.10 1.37 -0.79
N ALA A 129 -4.74 2.64 -0.96
CA ALA A 129 -4.05 3.12 -2.16
C ALA A 129 -2.67 2.45 -2.32
N ILE A 130 -1.89 2.35 -1.23
CA ILE A 130 -0.59 1.69 -1.24
C ILE A 130 -0.74 0.19 -1.56
N ASP A 131 -1.66 -0.50 -0.89
CA ASP A 131 -1.89 -1.94 -1.07
C ASP A 131 -2.42 -2.25 -2.48
N TRP A 132 -3.33 -1.41 -3.00
CA TRP A 132 -3.82 -1.52 -4.38
C TRP A 132 -2.68 -1.39 -5.40
N TYR A 133 -1.84 -0.37 -5.25
CA TYR A 133 -0.68 -0.17 -6.12
C TYR A 133 0.28 -1.37 -6.10
N GLU A 134 0.57 -1.91 -4.90
CA GLU A 134 1.44 -3.10 -4.76
C GLU A 134 0.82 -4.34 -5.40
N SER A 135 -0.50 -4.52 -5.22
CA SER A 135 -1.23 -5.61 -5.86
C SER A 135 -1.19 -5.52 -7.39
N GLN A 136 -1.38 -4.32 -7.96
CA GLN A 136 -1.30 -4.14 -9.42
C GLN A 136 0.11 -4.45 -9.96
N LYS A 137 1.14 -3.96 -9.26
CA LYS A 137 2.52 -4.24 -9.63
C LYS A 137 2.82 -5.74 -9.59
N PHE A 138 2.43 -6.42 -8.53
CA PHE A 138 2.61 -7.88 -8.40
C PHE A 138 1.89 -8.66 -9.50
N LYS A 139 0.66 -8.27 -9.84
CA LYS A 139 -0.08 -8.87 -10.95
C LYS A 139 0.64 -8.68 -12.29
N ALA A 140 1.18 -7.50 -12.56
CA ALA A 140 1.94 -7.23 -13.78
C ALA A 140 3.20 -8.10 -13.86
N GLU A 141 3.93 -8.27 -12.76
CA GLU A 141 5.11 -9.15 -12.69
C GLU A 141 4.75 -10.62 -12.95
N LEU A 142 3.63 -11.10 -12.39
CA LEU A 142 3.14 -12.47 -12.66
C LEU A 142 2.77 -12.69 -14.12
N ILE A 143 2.14 -11.70 -14.78
CA ILE A 143 1.80 -11.79 -16.21
C ILE A 143 3.07 -11.89 -17.05
N LEU A 144 4.09 -11.06 -16.77
CA LEU A 144 5.38 -11.12 -17.47
C LEU A 144 6.08 -12.47 -17.29
N GLN A 145 6.09 -13.00 -16.06
CA GLN A 145 6.66 -14.33 -15.78
C GLN A 145 5.92 -15.44 -16.53
N LYS A 146 4.58 -15.38 -16.55
CA LYS A 146 3.76 -16.34 -17.29
C LYS A 146 4.10 -16.31 -18.79
N GLN A 147 4.15 -15.12 -19.41
CA GLN A 147 4.50 -14.96 -20.82
C GLN A 147 5.91 -15.47 -21.12
N ALA A 148 6.90 -15.19 -20.26
CA ALA A 148 8.25 -15.70 -20.40
C ALA A 148 8.29 -17.24 -20.35
N SER A 149 7.52 -17.85 -19.44
CA SER A 149 7.41 -19.30 -19.32
C SER A 149 6.73 -19.93 -20.55
N GLU A 150 5.67 -19.31 -21.05
CA GLU A 150 4.97 -19.76 -22.27
C GLU A 150 5.90 -19.70 -23.49
N LEU A 151 6.67 -18.61 -23.64
CA LEU A 151 7.67 -18.47 -24.72
C LEU A 151 8.79 -19.53 -24.59
N ALA A 152 9.26 -19.80 -23.36
CA ALA A 152 10.26 -20.84 -23.13
C ALA A 152 9.71 -22.22 -23.48
N LEU A 153 8.45 -22.50 -23.13
CA LEU A 153 7.77 -23.75 -23.50
C LEU A 153 7.66 -23.89 -25.04
N LEU A 154 7.19 -22.85 -25.74
CA LEU A 154 7.07 -22.86 -27.19
C LEU A 154 8.44 -23.09 -27.86
N ARG A 155 9.50 -22.42 -27.37
CA ARG A 155 10.86 -22.64 -27.84
C ARG A 155 11.35 -24.07 -27.60
N SER A 156 10.97 -24.68 -26.47
CA SER A 156 11.37 -26.07 -26.17
C SER A 156 10.66 -27.12 -27.05
N GLN A 157 9.52 -26.79 -27.64
CA GLN A 157 8.82 -27.66 -28.58
C GLN A 157 9.61 -27.91 -29.85
N VAL A 158 10.45 -26.94 -30.27
CA VAL A 158 11.44 -27.15 -31.30
C VAL A 158 12.67 -27.71 -30.61
N ASN A 159 12.88 -29.02 -30.67
CA ASN A 159 14.05 -29.68 -30.09
C ASN A 159 15.34 -29.18 -30.81
N PRO A 160 16.15 -28.29 -30.16
CA PRO A 160 17.31 -27.71 -30.84
C PRO A 160 18.35 -28.76 -31.21
N HIS A 161 18.51 -29.77 -30.35
CA HIS A 161 19.45 -30.85 -30.59
C HIS A 161 19.05 -31.70 -31.79
N PHE A 162 17.75 -32.01 -31.95
CA PHE A 162 17.25 -32.68 -33.14
C PHE A 162 17.54 -31.85 -34.41
N LEU A 163 17.29 -30.54 -34.35
CA LEU A 163 17.50 -29.65 -35.49
C LEU A 163 18.99 -29.61 -35.90
N PHE A 164 19.90 -29.43 -34.91
CA PHE A 164 21.34 -29.44 -35.17
C PHE A 164 21.83 -30.78 -35.73
N ASN A 165 21.37 -31.88 -35.18
CA ASN A 165 21.74 -33.21 -35.68
C ASN A 165 21.24 -33.44 -37.10
N THR A 166 20.00 -33.03 -37.38
CA THR A 166 19.42 -33.17 -38.72
C THR A 166 20.15 -32.30 -39.74
N LEU A 167 20.49 -31.05 -39.39
CA LEU A 167 21.30 -30.17 -40.26
C LEU A 167 22.69 -30.73 -40.50
N ASN A 168 23.36 -31.30 -39.48
CA ASN A 168 24.66 -31.95 -39.65
C ASN A 168 24.57 -33.17 -40.57
N ASN A 169 23.50 -33.96 -40.47
CA ASN A 169 23.29 -35.08 -41.39
C ASN A 169 23.07 -34.59 -42.84
N ILE A 170 22.25 -33.55 -43.04
CA ILE A 170 22.04 -32.96 -44.37
C ILE A 170 23.35 -32.40 -44.90
N TYR A 171 24.15 -31.71 -44.06
CA TYR A 171 25.48 -31.22 -44.47
C TYR A 171 26.39 -32.37 -44.96
N SER A 172 26.41 -33.50 -44.23
CA SER A 172 27.20 -34.68 -44.64
C SER A 172 26.76 -35.24 -45.99
N LEU A 173 25.44 -35.34 -46.24
CA LEU A 173 24.90 -35.78 -47.52
C LEU A 173 25.28 -34.85 -48.71
N VAL A 174 25.23 -33.53 -48.43
CA VAL A 174 25.64 -32.52 -49.43
C VAL A 174 27.14 -32.61 -49.69
N TYR A 175 27.97 -32.79 -48.66
CA TYR A 175 29.41 -32.88 -48.76
C TYR A 175 29.82 -34.14 -49.63
N GLN A 176 29.10 -35.25 -49.43
CA GLN A 176 29.29 -36.49 -50.16
C GLN A 176 28.69 -36.47 -51.58
N LYS A 177 28.05 -35.36 -52.00
CA LYS A 177 27.31 -35.21 -53.25
C LYS A 177 26.26 -36.31 -53.47
N SER A 178 25.58 -36.73 -52.36
CA SER A 178 24.54 -37.77 -52.41
C SER A 178 23.26 -37.20 -53.03
N ASP A 179 22.63 -38.00 -53.89
CA ASP A 179 21.34 -37.72 -54.55
C ASP A 179 20.19 -37.66 -53.52
N ASP A 180 20.41 -38.14 -52.27
CA ASP A 180 19.43 -38.11 -51.21
C ASP A 180 19.34 -36.72 -50.45
N ALA A 181 20.30 -35.82 -50.65
CA ALA A 181 20.35 -34.55 -49.96
C ALA A 181 19.08 -33.70 -50.18
N PRO A 182 18.51 -33.55 -51.42
CA PRO A 182 17.27 -32.80 -51.62
C PRO A 182 16.06 -33.42 -50.87
N ALA A 183 15.97 -34.75 -50.83
CA ALA A 183 14.88 -35.45 -50.12
C ALA A 183 14.96 -35.24 -48.59
N ALA A 184 16.18 -35.22 -48.03
CA ALA A 184 16.39 -34.96 -46.61
C ALA A 184 15.99 -33.52 -46.21
N VAL A 185 16.29 -32.52 -47.07
CA VAL A 185 15.85 -31.13 -46.87
C VAL A 185 14.32 -31.02 -46.87
N MET A 186 13.66 -31.70 -47.84
CA MET A 186 12.19 -31.69 -47.93
C MET A 186 11.53 -32.33 -46.71
N LYS A 187 12.09 -33.43 -46.20
CA LYS A 187 11.60 -34.06 -44.95
C LYS A 187 11.73 -33.12 -43.74
N LEU A 188 12.88 -32.46 -43.58
CA LEU A 188 13.06 -31.50 -42.50
C LEU A 188 12.06 -30.33 -42.61
N SER A 189 11.88 -29.78 -43.81
CA SER A 189 10.89 -28.72 -44.08
C SER A 189 9.47 -29.15 -43.72
N GLY A 190 9.10 -30.41 -43.97
CA GLY A 190 7.79 -30.95 -43.58
C GLY A 190 7.59 -31.09 -42.07
N ILE A 191 8.65 -31.36 -41.30
CA ILE A 191 8.60 -31.44 -39.81
C ILE A 191 8.52 -30.05 -39.19
N MET A 192 9.11 -29.03 -39.82
CA MET A 192 9.16 -27.66 -39.34
C MET A 192 7.88 -26.83 -39.62
N ARG A 193 6.95 -27.38 -40.36
CA ARG A 193 5.66 -26.77 -40.71
C ARG A 193 4.57 -27.09 -39.69
#